data_5b57349394e206063bb4ab9ab0fbc51f
#
_entry.id   5b57349394e206063bb4ab9ab0fbc51f
#
_cell.length_a   1.000
_cell.length_b   1.000
_cell.length_c   1.000
_cell.angle_alpha   90.00
_cell.angle_beta   90.00
_cell.angle_gamma   90.00
#
_symmetry.space_group_name_H-M   'P 1'
#
loop_
_entity.id
_entity.type
_entity.pdbx_description
1 polymer ?
#
loop_
_entity_poly.entity_id
_entity_poly.type
_entity_poly.pdbx_seq_one_letter_code
_entity_poly.pdbx_strand_id
1 'polypeptide(L)'
;QSEVEDQMSFSGKVKEELLEHYARARHCDIAELSAIVHMAGEFKVGHGGVCCLKVHTENLGVARKCFTLLVKTFNIKTDVVVRRNTGKDNYSYYIYAKGEELLAIRDTIVQAVCCKRAYIRGAFIASGSMSDPSKSYHFEIVCNDENQAEHLKEMMNSFGVDAKIVQRKRTYVVY
;
A
#
# COMPACT_ATOMS: atom_id res chain seq x y z
N GLN A 1 -27.77 -3.35 -25.84
CA GLN A 1 -27.30 -4.01 -24.59
C GLN A 1 -26.02 -4.74 -24.92
N SER A 2 -24.91 -4.05 -24.93
CA SER A 2 -23.62 -4.73 -25.02
C SER A 2 -22.53 -3.71 -24.73
N GLU A 3 -21.64 -4.07 -23.82
CA GLU A 3 -20.25 -3.67 -23.82
C GLU A 3 -19.94 -2.27 -23.28
N VAL A 4 -20.24 -2.05 -22.01
CA VAL A 4 -19.33 -1.31 -21.14
C VAL A 4 -18.59 -2.35 -20.30
N GLU A 5 -18.06 -3.38 -20.96
CA GLU A 5 -17.08 -4.27 -20.35
C GLU A 5 -15.72 -3.54 -20.36
N ASP A 6 -15.47 -2.94 -19.21
CA ASP A 6 -14.22 -3.04 -18.50
C ASP A 6 -12.96 -2.57 -19.25
N GLN A 7 -12.78 -1.25 -19.27
CA GLN A 7 -11.48 -0.62 -19.62
C GLN A 7 -10.51 -0.60 -18.43
N MET A 8 -10.61 -1.57 -17.52
CA MET A 8 -9.65 -1.67 -16.43
C MET A 8 -8.29 -2.10 -16.98
N SER A 9 -7.23 -1.37 -16.57
CA SER A 9 -5.86 -1.71 -16.95
C SER A 9 -5.48 -3.09 -16.38
N PHE A 10 -4.48 -3.75 -17.00
CA PHE A 10 -3.91 -5.00 -16.47
C PHE A 10 -3.48 -4.84 -15.00
N SER A 11 -2.80 -3.74 -14.69
CA SER A 11 -2.42 -3.38 -13.32
C SER A 11 -3.62 -3.31 -12.38
N GLY A 12 -4.74 -2.74 -12.85
CA GLY A 12 -5.98 -2.66 -12.07
C GLY A 12 -6.55 -4.04 -11.74
N LYS A 13 -6.60 -4.94 -12.72
CA LYS A 13 -7.07 -6.33 -12.52
C LYS A 13 -6.21 -7.09 -11.51
N VAL A 14 -4.89 -6.99 -11.61
CA VAL A 14 -3.96 -7.60 -10.65
C VAL A 14 -4.19 -7.04 -9.25
N LYS A 15 -4.36 -5.71 -9.13
CA LYS A 15 -4.65 -5.09 -7.83
C LYS A 15 -5.97 -5.59 -7.23
N GLU A 16 -7.02 -5.75 -8.01
CA GLU A 16 -8.30 -6.28 -7.52
C GLU A 16 -8.14 -7.69 -6.94
N GLU A 17 -7.45 -8.58 -7.63
CA GLU A 17 -7.17 -9.93 -7.12
C GLU A 17 -6.38 -9.89 -5.80
N LEU A 18 -5.37 -9.03 -5.72
CA LEU A 18 -4.56 -8.87 -4.51
C LEU A 18 -5.34 -8.25 -3.35
N LEU A 19 -6.29 -7.36 -3.64
CA LEU A 19 -7.14 -6.73 -2.62
C LEU A 19 -8.09 -7.71 -1.93
N GLU A 20 -8.50 -8.77 -2.62
CA GLU A 20 -9.35 -9.83 -2.04
C GLU A 20 -8.55 -10.82 -1.18
N HIS A 21 -7.23 -10.84 -1.31
CA HIS A 21 -6.37 -11.75 -0.56
C HIS A 21 -6.12 -11.26 0.87
N TYR A 22 -6.58 -12.00 1.86
CA TYR A 22 -6.26 -11.79 3.28
C TYR A 22 -5.42 -12.94 3.80
N ALA A 23 -4.33 -12.59 4.50
CA ALA A 23 -3.47 -13.59 5.11
C ALA A 23 -4.18 -14.31 6.29
N ARG A 24 -3.77 -15.56 6.54
CA ARG A 24 -4.26 -16.32 7.70
C ARG A 24 -3.57 -15.89 8.99
N ALA A 25 -2.32 -15.47 8.89
CA ALA A 25 -1.48 -15.11 10.03
C ALA A 25 -1.51 -13.60 10.27
N ARG A 26 -1.77 -13.20 11.52
CA ARG A 26 -1.83 -11.79 11.95
C ARG A 26 -0.56 -11.02 11.61
N HIS A 27 0.62 -11.62 11.76
CA HIS A 27 1.89 -10.97 11.43
C HIS A 27 2.03 -10.62 9.94
N CYS A 28 1.41 -11.38 9.04
CA CYS A 28 1.36 -11.05 7.61
C CYS A 28 0.37 -9.90 7.34
N ASP A 29 -0.77 -9.87 8.02
CA ASP A 29 -1.70 -8.73 7.94
C ASP A 29 -1.03 -7.43 8.41
N ILE A 30 -0.24 -7.49 9.49
CA ILE A 30 0.55 -6.33 9.97
C ILE A 30 1.58 -5.90 8.93
N ALA A 31 2.31 -6.83 8.32
CA ALA A 31 3.30 -6.52 7.30
C ALA A 31 2.66 -5.87 6.07
N GLU A 32 1.53 -6.37 5.60
CA GLU A 32 0.79 -5.79 4.49
C GLU A 32 0.25 -4.39 4.81
N LEU A 33 -0.35 -4.22 5.98
CA LEU A 33 -0.82 -2.93 6.46
C LEU A 33 0.33 -1.92 6.58
N SER A 34 1.48 -2.34 7.13
CA SER A 34 2.67 -1.50 7.24
C SER A 34 3.12 -0.99 5.86
N ALA A 35 3.12 -1.84 4.85
CA ALA A 35 3.46 -1.43 3.49
C ALA A 35 2.47 -0.40 2.93
N ILE A 36 1.16 -0.63 3.06
CA ILE A 36 0.13 0.32 2.61
C ILE A 36 0.33 1.68 3.27
N VAL A 37 0.56 1.69 4.59
CA VAL A 37 0.75 2.92 5.37
C VAL A 37 2.07 3.61 5.03
N HIS A 38 3.16 2.87 4.84
CA HIS A 38 4.45 3.42 4.44
C HIS A 38 4.40 4.09 3.06
N MET A 39 3.64 3.51 2.11
CA MET A 39 3.55 4.04 0.74
C MET A 39 2.52 5.17 0.60
N ALA A 40 1.42 5.11 1.31
CA ALA A 40 0.27 6.01 1.13
C ALA A 40 -0.12 6.81 2.38
N GLY A 41 0.59 6.65 3.50
CA GLY A 41 0.27 7.26 4.78
C GLY A 41 1.28 8.28 5.28
N GLU A 42 0.82 9.07 6.23
CA GLU A 42 1.62 10.00 7.01
C GLU A 42 1.39 9.76 8.50
N PHE A 43 2.48 9.67 9.28
CA PHE A 43 2.42 9.62 10.73
C PHE A 43 2.74 11.00 11.31
N LYS A 44 1.95 11.40 12.29
CA LYS A 44 2.21 12.59 13.12
C LYS A 44 2.12 12.21 14.58
N VAL A 45 3.09 12.65 15.35
CA VAL A 45 3.02 12.56 16.82
C VAL A 45 2.39 13.86 17.33
N GLY A 46 1.20 13.74 17.92
CA GLY A 46 0.47 14.86 18.50
C GLY A 46 0.96 15.22 19.90
N HIS A 47 0.35 16.24 20.49
CA HIS A 47 0.58 16.60 21.88
C HIS A 47 0.27 15.41 22.81
N GLY A 48 1.18 15.12 23.74
CA GLY A 48 1.04 13.97 24.65
C GLY A 48 1.55 12.64 24.09
N GLY A 49 2.27 12.63 22.95
CA GLY A 49 2.89 11.42 22.41
C GLY A 49 1.94 10.50 21.63
N VAL A 50 0.68 10.91 21.44
CA VAL A 50 -0.29 10.09 20.69
C VAL A 50 0.05 10.09 19.20
N CYS A 51 0.24 8.91 18.63
CA CYS A 51 0.47 8.73 17.20
C CYS A 51 -0.85 8.90 16.43
N CYS A 52 -0.82 9.71 15.38
CA CYS A 52 -1.91 9.91 14.44
C CYS A 52 -1.47 9.43 13.05
N LEU A 53 -2.34 8.67 12.40
CA LEU A 53 -2.16 8.18 11.04
C LEU A 53 -3.19 8.84 10.11
N LYS A 54 -2.73 9.28 8.95
CA LYS A 54 -3.57 9.66 7.81
C LYS A 54 -3.11 8.89 6.59
N VAL A 55 -4.00 8.13 5.98
CA VAL A 55 -3.74 7.45 4.69
C VAL A 55 -4.60 8.09 3.61
N HIS A 56 -4.02 8.35 2.45
CA HIS A 56 -4.71 8.88 1.28
C HIS A 56 -4.56 7.92 0.09
N THR A 57 -5.68 7.63 -0.56
CA THR A 57 -5.70 6.85 -1.80
C THR A 57 -6.90 7.27 -2.67
N GLU A 58 -6.77 7.16 -3.98
CA GLU A 58 -7.89 7.28 -4.94
C GLU A 58 -8.52 5.92 -5.27
N ASN A 59 -8.00 4.83 -4.73
CA ASN A 59 -8.50 3.47 -4.93
C ASN A 59 -9.37 3.01 -3.74
N LEU A 60 -10.65 2.80 -3.99
CA LEU A 60 -11.60 2.35 -2.98
C LEU A 60 -11.20 1.01 -2.34
N GLY A 61 -10.69 0.07 -3.14
CA GLY A 61 -10.26 -1.24 -2.65
C GLY A 61 -9.10 -1.13 -1.66
N VAL A 62 -8.12 -0.28 -1.95
CA VAL A 62 -6.99 0.03 -1.04
C VAL A 62 -7.51 0.65 0.25
N ALA A 63 -8.43 1.61 0.16
CA ALA A 63 -9.03 2.24 1.32
C ALA A 63 -9.76 1.23 2.21
N ARG A 64 -10.58 0.35 1.61
CA ARG A 64 -11.29 -0.73 2.32
C ARG A 64 -10.33 -1.70 2.99
N LYS A 65 -9.30 -2.12 2.28
CA LYS A 65 -8.31 -3.06 2.83
C LYS A 65 -7.55 -2.45 4.00
N CYS A 66 -7.09 -1.20 3.86
CA CYS A 66 -6.43 -0.46 4.92
C CYS A 66 -7.31 -0.37 6.17
N PHE A 67 -8.57 0.04 6.01
CA PHE A 67 -9.54 0.10 7.09
C PHE A 67 -9.75 -1.27 7.76
N THR A 68 -9.99 -2.30 6.96
CA THR A 68 -10.21 -3.66 7.46
C THR A 68 -9.01 -4.19 8.24
N LEU A 69 -7.80 -3.97 7.75
CA LEU A 69 -6.58 -4.42 8.43
C LEU A 69 -6.34 -3.65 9.73
N LEU A 70 -6.57 -2.33 9.77
CA LEU A 70 -6.48 -1.53 11.00
C LEU A 70 -7.42 -2.04 12.08
N VAL A 71 -8.68 -2.29 11.73
CA VAL A 71 -9.67 -2.80 12.68
C VAL A 71 -9.39 -4.24 13.08
N LYS A 72 -9.10 -5.11 12.12
CA LYS A 72 -8.87 -6.55 12.36
C LYS A 72 -7.62 -6.82 13.20
N THR A 73 -6.53 -6.11 12.95
CA THR A 73 -5.24 -6.38 13.59
C THR A 73 -5.06 -5.67 14.94
N PHE A 74 -5.62 -4.48 15.08
CA PHE A 74 -5.37 -3.62 16.25
C PHE A 74 -6.65 -3.14 16.94
N ASN A 75 -7.81 -3.39 16.38
CA ASN A 75 -9.11 -2.89 16.89
C ASN A 75 -9.10 -1.36 17.15
N ILE A 76 -8.38 -0.62 16.32
CA ILE A 76 -8.26 0.84 16.42
C ILE A 76 -9.50 1.49 15.82
N LYS A 77 -10.04 2.49 16.53
CA LYS A 77 -11.06 3.36 15.94
C LYS A 77 -10.52 4.07 14.71
N THR A 78 -11.19 3.87 13.60
CA THR A 78 -10.77 4.34 12.29
C THR A 78 -11.89 5.11 11.62
N ASP A 79 -11.62 6.34 11.20
CA ASP A 79 -12.56 7.20 10.49
C ASP A 79 -12.19 7.25 9.00
N VAL A 80 -13.20 7.28 8.14
CA VAL A 80 -13.02 7.39 6.68
C VAL A 80 -13.73 8.63 6.18
N VAL A 81 -13.00 9.46 5.42
CA VAL A 81 -13.54 10.64 4.74
C VAL A 81 -13.44 10.42 3.24
N VAL A 82 -14.55 10.59 2.53
CA VAL A 82 -14.61 10.50 1.07
C VAL A 82 -14.81 11.90 0.51
N ARG A 83 -13.97 12.29 -0.47
CA ARG A 83 -14.07 13.57 -1.17
C ARG A 83 -14.15 13.34 -2.67
N ARG A 84 -15.10 13.99 -3.33
CA ARG A 84 -15.15 14.03 -4.79
C ARG A 84 -14.10 15.02 -5.29
N ASN A 85 -13.27 14.59 -6.23
CA ASN A 85 -12.25 15.45 -6.82
C ASN A 85 -12.88 16.40 -7.85
N THR A 86 -12.63 17.70 -7.67
CA THR A 86 -13.15 18.73 -8.59
C THR A 86 -12.46 18.60 -9.96
N GLY A 87 -13.23 18.50 -11.03
CA GLY A 87 -12.72 18.41 -12.40
C GLY A 87 -12.29 17.00 -12.85
N LYS A 88 -12.42 15.99 -11.98
CA LYS A 88 -12.23 14.58 -12.32
C LYS A 88 -13.44 13.80 -11.82
N ASP A 89 -13.85 12.77 -12.55
CA ASP A 89 -14.94 11.89 -12.10
C ASP A 89 -14.41 10.75 -11.23
N ASN A 90 -13.67 11.13 -10.17
CA ASN A 90 -13.12 10.20 -9.21
C ASN A 90 -13.21 10.75 -7.78
N TYR A 91 -12.90 9.88 -6.81
CA TYR A 91 -12.96 10.17 -5.39
C TYR A 91 -11.58 9.98 -4.75
N SER A 92 -11.32 10.77 -3.72
CA SER A 92 -10.21 10.57 -2.80
C SER A 92 -10.73 10.03 -1.47
N TYR A 93 -10.07 9.03 -0.95
CA TYR A 93 -10.36 8.37 0.32
C TYR A 93 -9.26 8.68 1.33
N TYR A 94 -9.68 9.16 2.49
CA TYR A 94 -8.78 9.48 3.60
C TYR A 94 -9.16 8.61 4.79
N ILE A 95 -8.18 7.87 5.31
CA ILE A 95 -8.34 7.02 6.48
C ILE A 95 -7.57 7.66 7.63
N TYR A 96 -8.24 7.86 8.76
CA TYR A 96 -7.66 8.45 9.96
C TYR A 96 -7.73 7.48 11.12
N ALA A 97 -6.62 7.31 11.82
CA ALA A 97 -6.55 6.51 13.04
C ALA A 97 -5.65 7.19 14.07
N LYS A 98 -5.91 6.92 15.36
CA LYS A 98 -5.12 7.41 16.49
C LYS A 98 -4.89 6.29 17.47
N GLY A 99 -3.69 6.18 18.01
CA GLY A 99 -3.36 5.21 19.03
C GLY A 99 -1.85 4.94 19.11
N GLU A 100 -1.40 4.43 20.24
CA GLU A 100 0.00 4.02 20.43
C GLU A 100 0.34 2.80 19.59
N GLU A 101 -0.64 1.95 19.32
CA GLU A 101 -0.52 0.74 18.49
C GLU A 101 -0.04 1.04 17.07
N LEU A 102 -0.27 2.26 16.60
CA LEU A 102 0.22 2.73 15.28
C LEU A 102 1.74 2.77 15.19
N LEU A 103 2.44 2.88 16.32
CA LEU A 103 3.90 2.82 16.36
C LEU A 103 4.40 1.44 15.93
N ALA A 104 3.71 0.37 16.31
CA ALA A 104 4.04 -0.99 15.88
C ALA A 104 3.91 -1.17 14.36
N ILE A 105 2.95 -0.49 13.73
CA ILE A 105 2.79 -0.48 12.28
C ILE A 105 3.93 0.30 11.62
N ARG A 106 4.24 1.49 12.12
CA ARG A 106 5.30 2.36 11.60
C ARG A 106 6.67 1.69 11.66
N ASP A 107 6.96 1.05 12.79
CA ASP A 107 8.28 0.51 13.10
C ASP A 107 8.39 -1.00 12.84
N THR A 108 7.45 -1.58 12.07
CA THR A 108 7.43 -3.01 11.75
C THR A 108 8.72 -3.43 11.03
N ILE A 109 9.39 -4.43 11.59
CA ILE A 109 10.54 -5.09 10.98
C ILE A 109 10.06 -6.34 10.26
N VAL A 110 10.29 -6.42 8.96
CA VAL A 110 9.84 -7.52 8.09
C VAL A 110 11.01 -8.46 7.82
N GLN A 111 11.00 -9.64 8.44
CA GLN A 111 12.08 -10.63 8.30
C GLN A 111 11.61 -11.94 7.67
N ALA A 112 10.48 -12.47 8.12
CA ALA A 112 9.95 -13.74 7.63
C ALA A 112 9.54 -13.67 6.16
N VAL A 113 9.78 -14.73 5.40
CA VAL A 113 9.46 -14.83 3.96
C VAL A 113 7.99 -14.52 3.68
N CYS A 114 7.07 -15.04 4.49
CA CYS A 114 5.63 -14.75 4.35
C CYS A 114 5.30 -13.27 4.60
N CYS A 115 5.97 -12.63 5.55
CA CYS A 115 5.81 -11.19 5.81
C CYS A 115 6.38 -10.34 4.69
N LYS A 116 7.52 -10.72 4.10
CA LYS A 116 8.09 -10.05 2.93
C LYS A 116 7.12 -10.08 1.74
N ARG A 117 6.51 -11.24 1.46
CA ARG A 117 5.47 -11.35 0.43
C ARG A 117 4.28 -10.44 0.71
N ALA A 118 3.80 -10.43 1.95
CA ALA A 118 2.69 -9.58 2.37
C ALA A 118 3.03 -8.09 2.25
N TYR A 119 4.24 -7.70 2.64
CA TYR A 119 4.73 -6.32 2.51
C TYR A 119 4.82 -5.88 1.05
N ILE A 120 5.42 -6.69 0.17
CA ILE A 120 5.52 -6.39 -1.28
C ILE A 120 4.13 -6.27 -1.89
N ARG A 121 3.18 -7.15 -1.53
CA ARG A 121 1.78 -7.06 -1.96
C ARG A 121 1.15 -5.74 -1.53
N GLY A 122 1.28 -5.36 -0.27
CA GLY A 122 0.76 -4.10 0.25
C GLY A 122 1.37 -2.87 -0.43
N ALA A 123 2.68 -2.88 -0.67
CA ALA A 123 3.38 -1.82 -1.38
C ALA A 123 2.87 -1.70 -2.84
N PHE A 124 2.68 -2.82 -3.52
CA PHE A 124 2.18 -2.82 -4.90
C PHE A 124 0.74 -2.32 -5.01
N ILE A 125 -0.18 -2.78 -4.17
CA ILE A 125 -1.57 -2.29 -4.23
C ILE A 125 -1.68 -0.80 -3.90
N ALA A 126 -0.81 -0.27 -3.03
CA ALA A 126 -0.81 1.13 -2.63
C ALA A 126 -0.19 2.06 -3.66
N SER A 127 0.93 1.69 -4.29
CA SER A 127 1.72 2.59 -5.15
C SER A 127 2.41 1.91 -6.33
N GLY A 128 2.08 0.66 -6.63
CA GLY A 128 2.65 -0.08 -7.72
C GLY A 128 1.87 0.04 -9.03
N SER A 129 2.52 -0.30 -10.12
CA SER A 129 1.91 -0.51 -11.43
C SER A 129 2.69 -1.55 -12.24
N MET A 130 2.01 -2.21 -13.16
CA MET A 130 2.64 -3.13 -14.08
C MET A 130 1.91 -3.16 -15.43
N SER A 131 2.64 -3.47 -16.49
CA SER A 131 2.07 -3.71 -17.80
C SER A 131 1.63 -5.17 -17.97
N ASP A 132 0.77 -5.41 -18.95
CA ASP A 132 0.45 -6.76 -19.41
C ASP A 132 1.73 -7.42 -19.96
N PRO A 133 2.18 -8.57 -19.37
CA PRO A 133 3.40 -9.24 -19.80
C PRO A 133 3.37 -9.71 -21.26
N SER A 134 2.20 -9.87 -21.86
CA SER A 134 2.05 -10.22 -23.27
C SER A 134 2.41 -9.04 -24.22
N LYS A 135 2.40 -7.82 -23.69
CA LYS A 135 2.65 -6.58 -24.46
C LYS A 135 4.01 -5.96 -24.16
N SER A 136 4.39 -5.94 -22.88
CA SER A 136 5.65 -5.36 -22.43
C SER A 136 6.00 -5.84 -21.02
N TYR A 137 7.26 -5.72 -20.64
CA TYR A 137 7.72 -6.01 -19.28
C TYR A 137 7.96 -4.69 -18.55
N HIS A 138 7.00 -4.29 -17.74
CA HIS A 138 7.11 -3.13 -16.87
C HIS A 138 6.48 -3.45 -15.52
N PHE A 139 7.24 -3.24 -14.48
CA PHE A 139 6.80 -3.35 -13.08
C PHE A 139 7.47 -2.25 -12.30
N GLU A 140 6.72 -1.50 -11.53
CA GLU A 140 7.30 -0.49 -10.65
C GLU A 140 6.47 -0.28 -9.38
N ILE A 141 7.15 0.09 -8.30
CA ILE A 141 6.54 0.57 -7.06
C ILE A 141 7.18 1.90 -6.71
N VAL A 142 6.35 2.93 -6.51
CA VAL A 142 6.81 4.28 -6.15
C VAL A 142 6.92 4.41 -4.64
N CYS A 143 8.10 4.80 -4.16
CA CYS A 143 8.41 5.04 -2.76
C CYS A 143 8.61 6.54 -2.51
N ASN A 144 8.30 6.98 -1.28
CA ASN A 144 8.39 8.41 -0.91
C ASN A 144 9.83 8.84 -0.60
N ASP A 145 10.65 7.93 -0.11
CA ASP A 145 12.04 8.19 0.23
C ASP A 145 12.96 7.02 -0.14
N GLU A 146 14.27 7.28 -0.11
CA GLU A 146 15.30 6.34 -0.51
C GLU A 146 15.36 5.12 0.41
N ASN A 147 15.18 5.30 1.72
CA ASN A 147 15.23 4.19 2.67
C ASN A 147 14.09 3.19 2.44
N GLN A 148 12.88 3.67 2.15
CA GLN A 148 11.77 2.80 1.76
C GLN A 148 12.10 2.01 0.50
N ALA A 149 12.67 2.68 -0.52
CA ALA A 149 13.03 2.05 -1.78
C ALA A 149 14.11 0.98 -1.60
N GLU A 150 15.17 1.27 -0.81
CA GLU A 150 16.22 0.30 -0.51
C GLU A 150 15.67 -0.93 0.24
N HIS A 151 14.86 -0.74 1.28
CA HIS A 151 14.21 -1.84 1.99
C HIS A 151 13.36 -2.70 1.08
N LEU A 152 12.54 -2.08 0.23
CA LEU A 152 11.68 -2.81 -0.71
C LEU A 152 12.49 -3.58 -1.73
N LYS A 153 13.54 -2.96 -2.31
CA LYS A 153 14.47 -3.61 -3.23
C LYS A 153 15.14 -4.84 -2.60
N GLU A 154 15.64 -4.71 -1.37
CA GLU A 154 16.26 -5.84 -0.65
C GLU A 154 15.27 -6.99 -0.41
N MET A 155 14.03 -6.66 -0.02
CA MET A 155 12.97 -7.69 0.12
C MET A 155 12.70 -8.39 -1.20
N MET A 156 12.55 -7.66 -2.30
CA MET A 156 12.29 -8.23 -3.63
C MET A 156 13.48 -9.09 -4.09
N ASN A 157 14.71 -8.62 -3.92
CA ASN A 157 15.90 -9.35 -4.31
C ASN A 157 16.10 -10.64 -3.49
N SER A 158 15.56 -10.69 -2.28
CA SER A 158 15.57 -11.94 -1.49
C SER A 158 14.77 -13.08 -2.11
N PHE A 159 13.94 -12.80 -3.13
CA PHE A 159 13.21 -13.79 -3.93
C PHE A 159 13.91 -14.14 -5.25
N GLY A 160 15.15 -13.68 -5.45
CA GLY A 160 15.94 -14.02 -6.65
C GLY A 160 15.65 -13.15 -7.87
N VAL A 161 14.96 -12.01 -7.70
CA VAL A 161 14.80 -11.01 -8.76
C VAL A 161 15.91 -9.96 -8.68
N ASP A 162 16.11 -9.19 -9.74
CA ASP A 162 17.10 -8.12 -9.81
C ASP A 162 16.42 -6.75 -9.83
N ALA A 163 15.78 -6.43 -8.72
CA ALA A 163 15.13 -5.13 -8.55
C ALA A 163 16.15 -4.00 -8.42
N LYS A 164 15.85 -2.88 -9.04
CA LYS A 164 16.69 -1.67 -9.09
C LYS A 164 15.91 -0.45 -8.64
N ILE A 165 16.61 0.64 -8.35
CA ILE A 165 16.02 1.91 -7.94
C ILE A 165 16.44 2.98 -8.93
N VAL A 166 15.48 3.83 -9.29
CA VAL A 166 15.72 5.10 -9.97
C VAL A 166 15.02 6.25 -9.25
N GLN A 167 15.70 7.35 -9.11
CA GLN A 167 15.08 8.58 -8.58
C GLN A 167 14.33 9.30 -9.70
N ARG A 168 13.04 9.62 -9.44
CA ARG A 168 12.19 10.43 -10.32
C ARG A 168 11.67 11.64 -9.55
N LYS A 169 12.23 12.82 -9.82
CA LYS A 169 11.90 14.05 -9.11
C LYS A 169 12.13 13.91 -7.60
N ARG A 170 11.03 13.82 -6.82
CA ARG A 170 11.06 13.72 -5.35
C ARG A 170 10.71 12.32 -4.85
N THR A 171 10.55 11.35 -5.73
CA THR A 171 10.21 9.97 -5.40
C THR A 171 11.28 9.01 -5.89
N TYR A 172 11.26 7.81 -5.35
CA TYR A 172 12.14 6.72 -5.70
C TYR A 172 11.31 5.56 -6.23
N VAL A 173 11.70 5.02 -7.36
CA VAL A 173 10.95 3.96 -8.03
C VAL A 173 11.76 2.68 -8.01
N VAL A 174 11.20 1.63 -7.43
CA VAL A 174 11.73 0.27 -7.47
C VAL A 174 11.12 -0.46 -8.66
N TYR A 175 11.96 -1.00 -9.55
CA TYR A 175 11.52 -1.64 -10.80
C TYR A 175 12.35 -2.89 -11.14
#